data_ccea92c48ace3958072e1862b000c0c2
#
_entry.id   ccea92c48ace3958072e1862b000c0c2
#
_cell.length_a   1.000
_cell.length_b   1.000
_cell.length_c   1.000
_cell.angle_alpha   90.00
_cell.angle_beta   90.00
_cell.angle_gamma   90.00
#
_symmetry.space_group_name_H-M   'P 1'
#
loop_
_entity.id
_entity.type
_entity.pdbx_description
1 polymer ?
#
loop_
_entity_poly.entity_id
_entity_poly.type
_entity_poly.pdbx_seq_one_letter_code
_entity_poly.pdbx_strand_id
1 'polypeptide(L)'
;MRYAIVCPGQGSQAAGMGKDLYENFAHAKHAFDEASDVLKTDMRALLFEPNENLGQSQWTQPAILLVSVLAAQILEQESGQKPMFALGHSLGEISAVCLAGALSLANALTLVSERGKLMQSAQTAEPAGMMVVMGVSDSALESFVQEQRDAGKRVWVANYNTDGQVVLAGIKTDLESLTAAKETLKAKRMLLLDISVASHCPLLEPIVEPFRELAKKALGQKFDFGVVSNVTTNKYDTIAQALELLGLQLVSPVRYKQCVQQHQDEVDVWVECGHGSVLRGLNSRLTAKPTLNVSDSATLKETLNRLKG
;
A
#
# COMPACT_ATOMS: atom_id res chain seq x y z
N MET A 1 -14.33 8.78 -19.21
CA MET A 1 -14.72 7.72 -18.22
C MET A 1 -14.44 8.23 -16.82
N ARG A 2 -15.27 7.85 -15.82
CA ARG A 2 -14.96 8.09 -14.40
C ARG A 2 -13.93 7.05 -13.96
N TYR A 3 -12.83 7.49 -13.33
CA TYR A 3 -11.82 6.58 -12.85
C TYR A 3 -11.41 6.89 -11.41
N ALA A 4 -10.92 5.86 -10.70
CA ALA A 4 -10.22 6.01 -9.44
C ALA A 4 -8.80 5.45 -9.56
N ILE A 5 -7.89 6.05 -8.80
CA ILE A 5 -6.51 5.60 -8.71
C ILE A 5 -6.39 4.56 -7.60
N VAL A 6 -5.63 3.48 -7.86
CA VAL A 6 -5.18 2.55 -6.84
C VAL A 6 -3.65 2.57 -6.76
N CYS A 7 -3.13 2.78 -5.55
CA CYS A 7 -1.69 2.87 -5.28
C CYS A 7 -1.20 1.60 -4.60
N PRO A 8 -0.20 0.90 -5.18
CA PRO A 8 0.34 -0.32 -4.59
C PRO A 8 1.09 -0.06 -3.27
N GLY A 9 1.26 -1.12 -2.50
CA GLY A 9 2.05 -1.13 -1.28
C GLY A 9 3.35 -1.91 -1.42
N GLN A 10 3.99 -2.16 -0.29
CA GLN A 10 5.23 -2.93 -0.20
C GLN A 10 5.04 -4.34 -0.82
N GLY A 11 6.03 -4.77 -1.59
CA GLY A 11 5.98 -5.98 -2.43
C GLY A 11 5.84 -5.68 -3.93
N SER A 12 5.57 -4.41 -4.31
CA SER A 12 5.52 -3.99 -5.72
C SER A 12 6.87 -3.43 -6.23
N GLN A 13 7.84 -3.20 -5.36
CA GLN A 13 9.14 -2.65 -5.72
C GLN A 13 9.97 -3.65 -6.55
N ALA A 14 10.70 -3.13 -7.53
CA ALA A 14 11.70 -3.87 -8.27
C ALA A 14 12.77 -2.91 -8.83
N ALA A 15 13.97 -3.44 -9.09
CA ALA A 15 14.99 -2.68 -9.80
C ALA A 15 14.49 -2.25 -11.19
N GLY A 16 14.78 -1.03 -11.59
CA GLY A 16 14.29 -0.41 -12.81
C GLY A 16 12.96 0.31 -12.68
N MET A 17 12.29 0.25 -11.52
CA MET A 17 11.02 0.94 -11.32
C MET A 17 11.13 2.46 -11.50
N GLY A 18 10.20 3.04 -12.29
CA GLY A 18 10.15 4.47 -12.57
C GLY A 18 11.20 4.97 -13.59
N LYS A 19 12.13 4.12 -14.07
CA LYS A 19 13.17 4.53 -15.01
C LYS A 19 12.61 5.05 -16.32
N ASP A 20 11.66 4.35 -16.92
CA ASP A 20 11.02 4.80 -18.17
C ASP A 20 10.31 6.15 -17.98
N LEU A 21 9.59 6.36 -16.87
CA LEU A 21 8.96 7.64 -16.56
C LEU A 21 10.00 8.75 -16.40
N TYR A 22 11.11 8.47 -15.71
CA TYR A 22 12.22 9.41 -15.55
C TYR A 22 12.83 9.82 -16.89
N GLU A 23 13.05 8.89 -17.80
CA GLU A 23 13.68 9.15 -19.10
C GLU A 23 12.78 9.96 -20.04
N ASN A 24 11.46 9.74 -19.97
CA ASN A 24 10.50 10.28 -20.94
C ASN A 24 9.75 11.54 -20.48
N PHE A 25 9.72 11.85 -19.18
CA PHE A 25 8.95 12.99 -18.64
C PHE A 25 9.82 13.93 -17.83
N ALA A 26 9.87 15.21 -18.22
CA ALA A 26 10.65 16.23 -17.52
C ALA A 26 10.22 16.38 -16.04
N HIS A 27 8.91 16.32 -15.77
CA HIS A 27 8.36 16.36 -14.40
C HIS A 27 8.92 15.23 -13.52
N ALA A 28 9.09 14.03 -14.07
CA ALA A 28 9.65 12.90 -13.33
C ALA A 28 11.13 13.16 -12.94
N LYS A 29 11.93 13.78 -13.80
CA LYS A 29 13.31 14.15 -13.48
C LYS A 29 13.39 15.06 -12.25
N HIS A 30 12.56 16.11 -12.24
CA HIS A 30 12.48 17.04 -11.09
C HIS A 30 12.06 16.34 -9.80
N ALA A 31 11.07 15.45 -9.86
CA ALA A 31 10.62 14.73 -8.68
C ALA A 31 11.67 13.73 -8.14
N PHE A 32 12.46 13.09 -9.01
CA PHE A 32 13.58 12.25 -8.58
C PHE A 32 14.70 13.07 -7.95
N ASP A 33 14.99 14.27 -8.47
CA ASP A 33 15.97 15.18 -7.88
C ASP A 33 15.48 15.68 -6.51
N GLU A 34 14.23 16.13 -6.39
CA GLU A 34 13.60 16.51 -5.12
C GLU A 34 13.65 15.33 -4.10
N ALA A 35 13.30 14.14 -4.53
CA ALA A 35 13.33 12.96 -3.67
C ALA A 35 14.75 12.64 -3.18
N SER A 36 15.74 12.79 -4.04
CA SER A 36 17.14 12.58 -3.70
C SER A 36 17.63 13.63 -2.68
N ASP A 37 17.23 14.88 -2.87
CA ASP A 37 17.56 15.97 -1.94
C ASP A 37 16.90 15.78 -0.58
N VAL A 38 15.62 15.41 -0.55
CA VAL A 38 14.85 15.18 0.69
C VAL A 38 15.42 14.00 1.49
N LEU A 39 15.67 12.88 0.82
CA LEU A 39 16.10 11.65 1.48
C LEU A 39 17.62 11.53 1.63
N LYS A 40 18.40 12.50 1.10
CA LYS A 40 19.88 12.51 1.11
C LYS A 40 20.46 11.22 0.52
N THR A 41 19.83 10.72 -0.53
CA THR A 41 20.18 9.47 -1.20
C THR A 41 19.90 9.60 -2.70
N ASP A 42 20.80 9.16 -3.56
CA ASP A 42 20.52 9.15 -5.01
C ASP A 42 19.41 8.12 -5.31
N MET A 43 18.20 8.64 -5.53
CA MET A 43 17.01 7.81 -5.78
C MET A 43 17.08 7.10 -7.14
N ARG A 44 17.85 7.60 -8.10
CA ARG A 44 18.08 6.91 -9.38
C ARG A 44 18.95 5.67 -9.18
N ALA A 45 20.06 5.81 -8.47
CA ALA A 45 20.91 4.67 -8.13
C ALA A 45 20.14 3.62 -7.32
N LEU A 46 19.31 4.07 -6.36
CA LEU A 46 18.50 3.18 -5.53
C LEU A 46 17.44 2.42 -6.33
N LEU A 47 16.73 3.08 -7.27
CA LEU A 47 15.61 2.48 -7.98
C LEU A 47 15.99 1.80 -9.28
N PHE A 48 17.01 2.29 -10.00
CA PHE A 48 17.31 1.82 -11.35
C PHE A 48 18.27 0.63 -11.39
N GLU A 49 19.09 0.50 -10.35
CA GLU A 49 20.10 -0.56 -10.28
C GLU A 49 19.73 -1.60 -9.21
N PRO A 50 20.04 -2.90 -9.44
CA PRO A 50 19.86 -3.91 -8.40
C PRO A 50 20.69 -3.59 -7.16
N ASN A 51 20.05 -3.55 -6.00
CA ASN A 51 20.73 -3.36 -4.72
C ASN A 51 19.91 -3.93 -3.55
N GLU A 52 20.56 -4.20 -2.42
CA GLU A 52 19.91 -4.78 -1.23
C GLU A 52 19.08 -3.76 -0.45
N ASN A 53 19.35 -2.46 -0.61
CA ASN A 53 18.66 -1.41 0.14
C ASN A 53 17.17 -1.32 -0.25
N LEU A 54 16.84 -1.57 -1.52
CA LEU A 54 15.45 -1.50 -2.00
C LEU A 54 14.52 -2.49 -1.27
N GLY A 55 15.05 -3.53 -0.61
CA GLY A 55 14.30 -4.46 0.23
C GLY A 55 14.01 -3.94 1.64
N GLN A 56 14.70 -2.88 2.11
CA GLN A 56 14.52 -2.32 3.45
C GLN A 56 13.37 -1.32 3.47
N SER A 57 12.43 -1.46 4.43
CA SER A 57 11.20 -0.64 4.46
C SER A 57 11.44 0.86 4.42
N GLN A 58 12.52 1.35 5.04
CA GLN A 58 12.89 2.77 5.02
C GLN A 58 13.19 3.31 3.60
N TRP A 59 13.56 2.44 2.66
CA TRP A 59 13.84 2.76 1.26
C TRP A 59 12.75 2.28 0.32
N THR A 60 12.18 1.10 0.60
CA THR A 60 11.06 0.53 -0.17
C THR A 60 9.86 1.48 -0.21
N GLN A 61 9.49 2.03 0.96
CA GLN A 61 8.29 2.86 1.05
C GLN A 61 8.42 4.17 0.26
N PRO A 62 9.50 4.96 0.38
CA PRO A 62 9.68 6.14 -0.47
C PRO A 62 9.77 5.81 -1.97
N ALA A 63 10.43 4.70 -2.32
CA ALA A 63 10.56 4.28 -3.72
C ALA A 63 9.20 4.02 -4.37
N ILE A 64 8.33 3.26 -3.69
CA ILE A 64 6.98 2.95 -4.18
C ILE A 64 6.13 4.23 -4.24
N LEU A 65 6.16 5.06 -3.19
CA LEU A 65 5.43 6.32 -3.15
C LEU A 65 5.83 7.23 -4.31
N LEU A 66 7.13 7.45 -4.51
CA LEU A 66 7.64 8.31 -5.59
C LEU A 66 7.10 7.88 -6.96
N VAL A 67 7.25 6.59 -7.29
CA VAL A 67 6.83 6.08 -8.61
C VAL A 67 5.30 6.11 -8.75
N SER A 68 4.56 5.81 -7.68
CA SER A 68 3.09 5.85 -7.72
C SER A 68 2.55 7.26 -7.90
N VAL A 69 3.11 8.24 -7.17
CA VAL A 69 2.73 9.64 -7.29
C VAL A 69 3.07 10.18 -8.68
N LEU A 70 4.27 9.89 -9.19
CA LEU A 70 4.67 10.29 -10.53
C LEU A 70 3.77 9.73 -11.62
N ALA A 71 3.51 8.43 -11.59
CA ALA A 71 2.64 7.76 -12.56
C ALA A 71 1.25 8.40 -12.62
N ALA A 72 0.68 8.71 -11.44
CA ALA A 72 -0.63 9.33 -11.34
C ALA A 72 -0.63 10.81 -11.80
N GLN A 73 0.38 11.59 -11.44
CA GLN A 73 0.50 12.99 -11.87
C GLN A 73 0.69 13.10 -13.38
N ILE A 74 1.49 12.21 -13.98
CA ILE A 74 1.67 12.15 -15.43
C ILE A 74 0.34 11.77 -16.10
N LEU A 75 -0.39 10.78 -15.56
CA LEU A 75 -1.71 10.41 -16.07
C LEU A 75 -2.69 11.59 -16.03
N GLU A 76 -2.75 12.33 -14.91
CA GLU A 76 -3.61 13.49 -14.77
C GLU A 76 -3.24 14.59 -15.77
N GLN A 77 -1.94 14.88 -15.92
CA GLN A 77 -1.44 15.88 -16.86
C GLN A 77 -1.78 15.51 -18.33
N GLU A 78 -1.53 14.28 -18.74
CA GLU A 78 -1.71 13.82 -20.11
C GLU A 78 -3.19 13.57 -20.47
N SER A 79 -4.02 13.21 -19.51
CA SER A 79 -5.46 13.02 -19.71
C SER A 79 -6.27 14.31 -19.59
N GLY A 80 -5.79 15.29 -18.83
CA GLY A 80 -6.55 16.47 -18.41
C GLY A 80 -7.73 16.15 -17.48
N GLN A 81 -7.79 14.95 -16.88
CA GLN A 81 -8.89 14.48 -16.04
C GLN A 81 -8.40 14.17 -14.64
N LYS A 82 -9.16 14.57 -13.62
CA LYS A 82 -8.92 14.20 -12.22
C LYS A 82 -9.62 12.88 -11.87
N PRO A 83 -9.03 12.07 -10.96
CA PRO A 83 -9.72 10.89 -10.46
C PRO A 83 -10.92 11.28 -9.59
N MET A 84 -11.91 10.38 -9.49
CA MET A 84 -13.05 10.54 -8.59
C MET A 84 -12.63 10.46 -7.11
N PHE A 85 -11.68 9.59 -6.82
CA PHE A 85 -11.05 9.37 -5.51
C PHE A 85 -9.78 8.53 -5.70
N ALA A 86 -9.02 8.36 -4.64
CA ALA A 86 -7.89 7.44 -4.63
C ALA A 86 -8.02 6.42 -3.48
N LEU A 87 -7.44 5.25 -3.71
CA LEU A 87 -7.34 4.13 -2.78
C LEU A 87 -5.90 3.61 -2.81
N GLY A 88 -5.40 3.15 -1.68
CA GLY A 88 -4.10 2.49 -1.65
C GLY A 88 -4.10 1.24 -0.80
N HIS A 89 -3.09 0.39 -0.95
CA HIS A 89 -2.86 -0.77 -0.11
C HIS A 89 -1.75 -0.43 0.90
N SER A 90 -2.08 -0.33 2.18
CA SER A 90 -1.12 0.01 3.25
C SER A 90 -0.36 1.32 2.96
N LEU A 91 0.92 1.26 2.60
CA LEU A 91 1.70 2.40 2.14
C LEU A 91 1.00 3.19 1.04
N GLY A 92 0.33 2.50 0.12
CA GLY A 92 -0.39 3.14 -0.98
C GLY A 92 -1.49 4.11 -0.52
N GLU A 93 -2.03 3.97 0.69
CA GLU A 93 -2.97 4.97 1.24
C GLU A 93 -2.26 6.31 1.49
N ILE A 94 -0.99 6.32 1.92
CA ILE A 94 -0.21 7.56 2.06
C ILE A 94 0.10 8.15 0.68
N SER A 95 0.38 7.31 -0.33
CA SER A 95 0.50 7.77 -1.71
C SER A 95 -0.80 8.42 -2.21
N ALA A 96 -1.96 7.84 -1.89
CA ALA A 96 -3.26 8.41 -2.21
C ALA A 96 -3.52 9.75 -1.51
N VAL A 97 -3.10 9.90 -0.24
CA VAL A 97 -3.17 11.19 0.50
C VAL A 97 -2.28 12.25 -0.13
N CYS A 98 -1.09 11.86 -0.61
CA CYS A 98 -0.19 12.77 -1.35
C CYS A 98 -0.84 13.21 -2.68
N LEU A 99 -1.42 12.28 -3.44
CA LEU A 99 -2.13 12.58 -4.69
C LEU A 99 -3.36 13.46 -4.48
N ALA A 100 -4.05 13.27 -3.37
CA ALA A 100 -5.19 14.12 -3.00
C ALA A 100 -4.77 15.54 -2.55
N GLY A 101 -3.48 15.87 -2.51
CA GLY A 101 -2.98 17.19 -2.21
C GLY A 101 -2.77 17.50 -0.73
N ALA A 102 -3.12 16.59 0.19
CA ALA A 102 -2.99 16.82 1.63
C ALA A 102 -1.53 16.74 2.15
N LEU A 103 -0.63 16.16 1.37
CA LEU A 103 0.81 16.08 1.59
C LEU A 103 1.56 16.59 0.37
N SER A 104 2.61 17.42 0.55
CA SER A 104 3.60 17.64 -0.51
C SER A 104 4.41 16.36 -0.75
N LEU A 105 5.02 16.23 -1.94
CA LEU A 105 5.89 15.07 -2.24
C LEU A 105 7.02 14.95 -1.22
N ALA A 106 7.69 16.06 -0.90
CA ALA A 106 8.77 16.10 0.10
C ALA A 106 8.33 15.59 1.48
N ASN A 107 7.17 16.08 1.96
CA ASN A 107 6.64 15.66 3.25
C ASN A 107 6.20 14.18 3.23
N ALA A 108 5.60 13.72 2.14
CA ALA A 108 5.19 12.34 1.98
C ALA A 108 6.40 11.38 1.97
N LEU A 109 7.46 11.72 1.22
CA LEU A 109 8.71 10.95 1.17
C LEU A 109 9.37 10.84 2.55
N THR A 110 9.46 11.97 3.27
CA THR A 110 9.99 12.00 4.65
C THR A 110 9.14 11.12 5.57
N LEU A 111 7.81 11.30 5.53
CA LEU A 111 6.87 10.56 6.39
C LEU A 111 6.98 9.05 6.18
N VAL A 112 7.01 8.57 4.93
CA VAL A 112 7.05 7.13 4.66
C VAL A 112 8.43 6.52 4.91
N SER A 113 9.52 7.28 4.77
CA SER A 113 10.86 6.86 5.19
C SER A 113 10.90 6.64 6.70
N GLU A 114 10.41 7.60 7.48
CA GLU A 114 10.32 7.48 8.94
C GLU A 114 9.35 6.37 9.37
N ARG A 115 8.20 6.21 8.67
CA ARG A 115 7.29 5.07 8.89
C ARG A 115 8.03 3.73 8.71
N GLY A 116 8.82 3.61 7.66
CA GLY A 116 9.63 2.42 7.40
C GLY A 116 10.62 2.13 8.52
N LYS A 117 11.33 3.15 9.03
CA LYS A 117 12.25 3.04 10.17
C LYS A 117 11.53 2.63 11.47
N LEU A 118 10.40 3.29 11.78
CA LEU A 118 9.58 2.96 12.94
C LEU A 118 9.08 1.52 12.88
N MET A 119 8.59 1.06 11.73
CA MET A 119 8.15 -0.32 11.57
C MET A 119 9.29 -1.32 11.74
N GLN A 120 10.49 -1.01 11.27
CA GLN A 120 11.66 -1.85 11.49
C GLN A 120 12.14 -1.84 12.97
N SER A 121 12.00 -0.70 13.65
CA SER A 121 12.37 -0.57 15.07
C SER A 121 11.36 -1.20 16.04
N ALA A 122 10.12 -1.42 15.60
CA ALA A 122 9.07 -2.07 16.39
C ALA A 122 9.31 -3.58 16.57
N GLN A 123 10.58 -4.00 16.59
CA GLN A 123 10.93 -5.40 16.80
C GLN A 123 10.53 -5.82 18.21
N THR A 124 9.80 -6.91 18.29
CA THR A 124 9.51 -7.61 19.53
C THR A 124 10.76 -8.40 19.99
N ALA A 125 10.78 -8.81 21.27
CA ALA A 125 11.86 -9.68 21.79
C ALA A 125 11.97 -11.01 21.00
N GLU A 126 10.91 -11.41 20.32
CA GLU A 126 10.84 -12.59 19.46
C GLU A 126 10.65 -12.16 18.00
N PRO A 127 11.22 -12.89 17.02
CA PRO A 127 11.03 -12.58 15.61
C PRO A 127 9.55 -12.54 15.22
N ALA A 128 9.16 -11.49 14.52
CA ALA A 128 7.82 -11.30 13.98
C ALA A 128 7.81 -11.52 12.46
N GLY A 129 6.63 -11.69 11.89
CA GLY A 129 6.49 -11.92 10.45
C GLY A 129 5.05 -11.87 9.96
N MET A 130 4.87 -12.27 8.72
CA MET A 130 3.56 -12.34 8.07
C MET A 130 3.41 -13.67 7.33
N MET A 131 2.15 -14.14 7.20
CA MET A 131 1.81 -15.39 6.53
C MET A 131 0.63 -15.17 5.59
N VAL A 132 0.76 -15.56 4.32
CA VAL A 132 -0.38 -15.61 3.42
C VAL A 132 -1.14 -16.92 3.59
N VAL A 133 -2.46 -16.82 3.71
CA VAL A 133 -3.40 -17.95 3.74
C VAL A 133 -4.29 -17.83 2.52
N MET A 134 -4.40 -18.94 1.77
CA MET A 134 -5.20 -18.99 0.54
C MET A 134 -6.23 -20.11 0.59
N GLY A 135 -7.42 -19.83 0.07
CA GLY A 135 -8.49 -20.80 -0.12
C GLY A 135 -9.41 -21.01 1.08
N VAL A 136 -9.27 -20.20 2.13
CA VAL A 136 -10.14 -20.21 3.33
C VAL A 136 -11.05 -18.98 3.28
N SER A 137 -12.33 -19.12 3.66
CA SER A 137 -13.21 -17.95 3.79
C SER A 137 -12.78 -17.05 4.94
N ASP A 138 -13.07 -15.76 4.82
CA ASP A 138 -12.69 -14.78 5.85
C ASP A 138 -13.23 -15.17 7.22
N SER A 139 -14.53 -15.52 7.31
CA SER A 139 -15.16 -15.88 8.58
C SER A 139 -14.56 -17.14 9.24
N ALA A 140 -14.24 -18.17 8.43
CA ALA A 140 -13.58 -19.36 8.96
C ALA A 140 -12.16 -19.06 9.46
N LEU A 141 -11.43 -18.19 8.75
CA LEU A 141 -10.08 -17.82 9.14
C LEU A 141 -10.10 -16.90 10.37
N GLU A 142 -11.03 -15.96 10.46
CA GLU A 142 -11.21 -15.09 11.63
C GLU A 142 -11.52 -15.90 12.90
N SER A 143 -12.47 -16.86 12.80
CA SER A 143 -12.79 -17.76 13.91
C SER A 143 -11.57 -18.57 14.36
N PHE A 144 -10.85 -19.14 13.41
CA PHE A 144 -9.62 -19.89 13.69
C PHE A 144 -8.54 -19.01 14.34
N VAL A 145 -8.29 -17.81 13.82
CA VAL A 145 -7.32 -16.87 14.40
C VAL A 145 -7.72 -16.49 15.82
N GLN A 146 -9.02 -16.28 16.06
CA GLN A 146 -9.51 -15.97 17.41
C GLN A 146 -9.28 -17.14 18.38
N GLU A 147 -9.58 -18.38 17.99
CA GLU A 147 -9.28 -19.58 18.77
C GLU A 147 -7.78 -19.70 19.12
N GLN A 148 -6.90 -19.42 18.14
CA GLN A 148 -5.46 -19.46 18.39
C GLN A 148 -5.01 -18.36 19.35
N ARG A 149 -5.63 -17.19 19.28
CA ARG A 149 -5.37 -16.08 20.23
C ARG A 149 -5.85 -16.42 21.64
N ASP A 150 -7.03 -17.01 21.75
CA ASP A 150 -7.56 -17.47 23.03
C ASP A 150 -6.69 -18.57 23.67
N ALA A 151 -5.98 -19.35 22.84
CA ALA A 151 -4.95 -20.31 23.24
C ALA A 151 -3.57 -19.64 23.54
N GLY A 152 -3.49 -18.30 23.54
CA GLY A 152 -2.29 -17.54 23.92
C GLY A 152 -1.34 -17.22 22.78
N LYS A 153 -1.66 -17.53 21.52
CA LYS A 153 -0.81 -17.18 20.36
C LYS A 153 -0.99 -15.71 19.98
N ARG A 154 0.10 -15.10 19.56
CA ARG A 154 0.15 -13.69 19.14
C ARG A 154 0.08 -13.60 17.61
N VAL A 155 -1.12 -13.82 17.08
CA VAL A 155 -1.44 -13.82 15.64
C VAL A 155 -2.71 -13.01 15.37
N TRP A 156 -2.74 -12.29 14.25
CA TRP A 156 -3.85 -11.41 13.86
C TRP A 156 -4.05 -11.43 12.35
N VAL A 157 -5.26 -11.13 11.90
CA VAL A 157 -5.49 -10.81 10.49
C VAL A 157 -4.90 -9.44 10.20
N ALA A 158 -4.07 -9.35 9.17
CA ALA A 158 -3.38 -8.14 8.74
C ALA A 158 -3.94 -7.54 7.43
N ASN A 159 -4.28 -8.39 6.44
CA ASN A 159 -4.81 -7.91 5.17
C ASN A 159 -5.92 -8.83 4.64
N TYR A 160 -7.00 -8.22 4.19
CA TYR A 160 -8.04 -8.86 3.37
C TYR A 160 -7.81 -8.45 1.92
N ASN A 161 -7.12 -9.30 1.14
CA ASN A 161 -6.73 -8.95 -0.23
C ASN A 161 -7.80 -9.32 -1.26
N THR A 162 -8.29 -10.57 -1.23
CA THR A 162 -9.41 -11.04 -2.07
C THR A 162 -10.19 -12.10 -1.31
N ASP A 163 -11.31 -12.56 -1.88
CA ASP A 163 -11.98 -13.75 -1.36
C ASP A 163 -11.00 -14.92 -1.34
N GLY A 164 -10.78 -15.47 -0.17
CA GLY A 164 -9.85 -16.56 0.06
C GLY A 164 -8.36 -16.21 -0.12
N GLN A 165 -7.98 -14.93 -0.03
CA GLN A 165 -6.58 -14.51 0.10
C GLN A 165 -6.45 -13.48 1.22
N VAL A 166 -6.02 -13.94 2.37
CA VAL A 166 -5.85 -13.16 3.60
C VAL A 166 -4.39 -13.28 4.05
N VAL A 167 -3.86 -12.21 4.66
CA VAL A 167 -2.53 -12.21 5.27
C VAL A 167 -2.70 -12.10 6.78
N LEU A 168 -2.00 -12.96 7.50
CA LEU A 168 -1.87 -12.92 8.96
C LEU A 168 -0.54 -12.25 9.32
N ALA A 169 -0.50 -11.57 10.46
CA ALA A 169 0.71 -11.04 11.08
C ALA A 169 0.82 -11.55 12.50
N GLY A 170 2.05 -11.67 13.01
CA GLY A 170 2.26 -12.13 14.37
C GLY A 170 3.69 -12.52 14.66
N ILE A 171 3.88 -13.19 15.80
CA ILE A 171 5.16 -13.79 16.15
C ILE A 171 5.43 -14.97 15.21
N LYS A 172 6.65 -15.07 14.71
CA LYS A 172 7.02 -16.01 13.66
C LYS A 172 6.76 -17.46 14.05
N THR A 173 7.14 -17.86 15.26
CA THR A 173 6.91 -19.22 15.79
C THR A 173 5.43 -19.55 15.93
N ASP A 174 4.63 -18.55 16.36
CA ASP A 174 3.17 -18.72 16.44
C ASP A 174 2.57 -18.91 15.03
N LEU A 175 2.96 -18.09 14.06
CA LEU A 175 2.55 -18.24 12.66
C LEU A 175 2.94 -19.60 12.07
N GLU A 176 4.18 -20.04 12.29
CA GLU A 176 4.67 -21.34 11.82
C GLU A 176 3.83 -22.48 12.37
N SER A 177 3.43 -22.40 13.64
CA SER A 177 2.58 -23.42 14.27
C SER A 177 1.19 -23.56 13.65
N LEU A 178 0.68 -22.49 13.00
CA LEU A 178 -0.64 -22.52 12.32
C LEU A 178 -0.63 -23.43 11.10
N THR A 179 0.53 -23.72 10.52
CA THR A 179 0.61 -24.58 9.32
C THR A 179 0.09 -25.98 9.55
N ALA A 180 0.11 -26.48 10.80
CA ALA A 180 -0.48 -27.76 11.18
C ALA A 180 -2.00 -27.84 10.92
N ALA A 181 -2.68 -26.68 10.94
CA ALA A 181 -4.13 -26.60 10.68
C ALA A 181 -4.50 -26.52 9.19
N LYS A 182 -3.52 -26.59 8.27
CA LYS A 182 -3.75 -26.42 6.83
C LYS A 182 -4.85 -27.36 6.30
N GLU A 183 -4.81 -28.64 6.64
CA GLU A 183 -5.77 -29.63 6.19
C GLU A 183 -7.16 -29.42 6.83
N THR A 184 -7.20 -29.11 8.12
CA THR A 184 -8.45 -28.85 8.86
C THR A 184 -9.17 -27.62 8.31
N LEU A 185 -8.42 -26.56 7.98
CA LEU A 185 -8.93 -25.35 7.36
C LEU A 185 -9.23 -25.52 5.87
N LYS A 186 -8.85 -26.63 5.27
CA LYS A 186 -8.88 -26.84 3.81
C LYS A 186 -8.18 -25.73 3.03
N ALA A 187 -7.12 -25.17 3.63
CA ALA A 187 -6.34 -24.12 3.03
C ALA A 187 -5.54 -24.63 1.83
N LYS A 188 -5.67 -23.96 0.69
CA LYS A 188 -4.86 -24.29 -0.50
C LYS A 188 -3.38 -24.01 -0.27
N ARG A 189 -3.10 -22.93 0.48
CA ARG A 189 -1.73 -22.51 0.79
C ARG A 189 -1.69 -21.76 2.13
N MET A 190 -0.66 -22.05 2.92
CA MET A 190 -0.24 -21.28 4.08
C MET A 190 1.27 -21.11 3.95
N LEU A 191 1.74 -19.88 3.73
CA LEU A 191 3.14 -19.60 3.46
C LEU A 191 3.61 -18.38 4.23
N LEU A 192 4.66 -18.55 5.04
CA LEU A 192 5.41 -17.45 5.61
C LEU A 192 6.01 -16.59 4.50
N LEU A 193 5.86 -15.28 4.64
CA LEU A 193 6.46 -14.31 3.74
C LEU A 193 7.88 -14.00 4.23
N ASP A 194 8.76 -13.68 3.30
CA ASP A 194 10.11 -13.21 3.61
C ASP A 194 10.06 -11.73 4.03
N ILE A 195 9.39 -11.49 5.15
CA ILE A 195 9.17 -10.17 5.77
C ILE A 195 9.41 -10.31 7.27
N SER A 196 10.28 -9.46 7.81
CA SER A 196 10.69 -9.49 9.22
C SER A 196 9.84 -8.60 10.14
N VAL A 197 8.82 -7.93 9.61
CA VAL A 197 7.94 -7.02 10.37
C VAL A 197 6.51 -7.53 10.31
N ALA A 198 5.88 -7.69 11.48
CA ALA A 198 4.43 -7.94 11.57
C ALA A 198 3.67 -6.62 11.46
N SER A 199 3.11 -6.36 10.27
CA SER A 199 2.36 -5.12 9.99
C SER A 199 0.87 -5.28 10.25
N HIS A 200 0.19 -4.17 10.51
CA HIS A 200 -1.27 -4.09 10.62
C HIS A 200 -1.85 -4.93 11.76
N CYS A 201 -1.15 -4.99 12.88
CA CYS A 201 -1.55 -5.72 14.08
C CYS A 201 -1.05 -5.00 15.35
N PRO A 202 -1.55 -5.36 16.55
CA PRO A 202 -1.19 -4.71 17.81
C PRO A 202 0.31 -4.72 18.16
N LEU A 203 1.14 -5.52 17.51
CA LEU A 203 2.60 -5.47 17.73
C LEU A 203 3.22 -4.13 17.30
N LEU A 204 2.53 -3.34 16.47
CA LEU A 204 2.95 -1.99 16.08
C LEU A 204 2.40 -0.87 16.98
N GLU A 205 1.65 -1.19 18.06
CA GLU A 205 1.11 -0.18 18.98
C GLU A 205 2.16 0.82 19.48
N PRO A 206 3.39 0.40 19.85
CA PRO A 206 4.40 1.33 20.35
C PRO A 206 4.81 2.44 19.37
N ILE A 207 4.59 2.24 18.07
CA ILE A 207 4.98 3.24 17.05
C ILE A 207 3.81 4.12 16.58
N VAL A 208 2.59 3.86 17.03
CA VAL A 208 1.41 4.62 16.58
C VAL A 208 1.55 6.11 16.92
N GLU A 209 1.83 6.44 18.17
CA GLU A 209 1.96 7.84 18.59
C GLU A 209 3.19 8.54 17.99
N PRO A 210 4.41 7.93 17.98
CA PRO A 210 5.53 8.49 17.22
C PRO A 210 5.20 8.77 15.76
N PHE A 211 4.48 7.87 15.09
CA PHE A 211 4.07 8.08 13.70
C PHE A 211 3.03 9.22 13.56
N ARG A 212 2.05 9.30 14.48
CA ARG A 212 1.05 10.39 14.50
C ARG A 212 1.69 11.76 14.63
N GLU A 213 2.70 11.90 15.47
CA GLU A 213 3.44 13.16 15.62
C GLU A 213 4.20 13.55 14.34
N LEU A 214 4.74 12.58 13.60
CA LEU A 214 5.33 12.80 12.28
C LEU A 214 4.27 13.20 11.25
N ALA A 215 3.16 12.46 11.19
CA ALA A 215 2.05 12.74 10.27
C ALA A 215 1.42 14.12 10.53
N LYS A 216 1.28 14.53 11.79
CA LYS A 216 0.78 15.85 12.19
C LYS A 216 1.65 17.00 11.66
N LYS A 217 2.97 16.79 11.62
CA LYS A 217 3.91 17.79 11.06
C LYS A 217 3.91 17.79 9.53
N ALA A 218 3.65 16.64 8.91
CA ALA A 218 3.71 16.46 7.47
C ALA A 218 2.40 16.89 6.78
N LEU A 219 1.25 16.54 7.35
CA LEU A 219 -0.07 16.90 6.86
C LEU A 219 -0.34 18.40 7.09
N GLY A 220 -0.80 19.10 6.08
CA GLY A 220 -1.04 20.54 6.24
C GLY A 220 -1.72 21.20 5.05
N GLN A 221 -2.02 20.43 4.00
CA GLN A 221 -2.68 20.94 2.81
C GLN A 221 -4.12 20.44 2.73
N LYS A 222 -4.85 20.96 1.76
CA LYS A 222 -6.25 20.66 1.56
C LYS A 222 -6.41 19.48 0.61
N PHE A 223 -7.33 18.59 0.90
CA PHE A 223 -7.69 17.51 -0.03
C PHE A 223 -8.41 18.07 -1.26
N ASP A 224 -7.97 17.67 -2.45
CA ASP A 224 -8.62 17.94 -3.72
C ASP A 224 -9.74 16.94 -4.03
N PHE A 225 -9.60 15.71 -3.50
CA PHE A 225 -10.58 14.64 -3.61
C PHE A 225 -10.45 13.67 -2.43
N GLY A 226 -11.45 12.82 -2.23
CA GLY A 226 -11.49 11.87 -1.12
C GLY A 226 -10.51 10.71 -1.27
N VAL A 227 -10.00 10.21 -0.15
CA VAL A 227 -9.17 9.00 -0.06
C VAL A 227 -9.93 7.93 0.69
N VAL A 228 -9.89 6.67 0.22
CA VAL A 228 -10.55 5.54 0.88
C VAL A 228 -9.64 4.97 1.95
N SER A 229 -10.13 4.93 3.19
CA SER A 229 -9.41 4.38 4.33
C SER A 229 -9.33 2.85 4.29
N ASN A 230 -8.13 2.31 4.49
CA ASN A 230 -7.93 0.85 4.66
C ASN A 230 -8.59 0.30 5.95
N VAL A 231 -8.88 1.16 6.93
CA VAL A 231 -9.44 0.76 8.23
C VAL A 231 -10.96 0.74 8.21
N THR A 232 -11.57 1.85 7.76
CA THR A 232 -13.04 2.03 7.81
C THR A 232 -13.73 1.72 6.50
N THR A 233 -12.97 1.58 5.41
CA THR A 233 -13.45 1.46 4.02
C THR A 233 -14.20 2.68 3.48
N ASN A 234 -14.43 3.69 4.29
CA ASN A 234 -15.08 4.94 3.89
C ASN A 234 -14.06 5.95 3.33
N LYS A 235 -14.55 6.87 2.50
CA LYS A 235 -13.75 8.01 2.06
C LYS A 235 -13.59 9.04 3.17
N TYR A 236 -12.42 9.67 3.21
CA TYR A 236 -12.12 10.83 4.05
C TYR A 236 -11.41 11.90 3.22
N ASP A 237 -11.54 13.17 3.64
CA ASP A 237 -11.03 14.33 2.92
C ASP A 237 -10.61 15.48 3.87
N THR A 238 -10.40 15.18 5.14
CA THR A 238 -9.94 16.14 6.14
C THR A 238 -8.63 15.73 6.79
N ILE A 239 -7.81 16.70 7.18
CA ILE A 239 -6.54 16.46 7.88
C ILE A 239 -6.75 15.71 9.19
N ALA A 240 -7.81 16.05 9.94
CA ALA A 240 -8.11 15.37 11.21
C ALA A 240 -8.38 13.88 11.01
N GLN A 241 -9.19 13.53 10.01
CA GLN A 241 -9.46 12.13 9.67
C GLN A 241 -8.20 11.41 9.16
N ALA A 242 -7.41 12.07 8.29
CA ALA A 242 -6.15 11.51 7.81
C ALA A 242 -5.20 11.16 8.97
N LEU A 243 -5.02 12.09 9.91
CA LEU A 243 -4.16 11.89 11.07
C LEU A 243 -4.61 10.71 11.94
N GLU A 244 -5.91 10.61 12.19
CA GLU A 244 -6.48 9.51 12.95
C GLU A 244 -6.34 8.17 12.22
N LEU A 245 -6.82 8.11 10.96
CA LEU A 245 -6.93 6.87 10.20
C LEU A 245 -5.57 6.30 9.78
N LEU A 246 -4.59 7.14 9.41
CA LEU A 246 -3.24 6.68 9.10
C LEU A 246 -2.52 6.14 10.35
N GLY A 247 -2.78 6.69 11.53
CA GLY A 247 -2.29 6.14 12.80
C GLY A 247 -2.92 4.77 13.11
N LEU A 248 -4.25 4.66 12.99
CA LEU A 248 -4.98 3.41 13.21
C LEU A 248 -4.60 2.33 12.19
N GLN A 249 -4.25 2.70 10.96
CA GLN A 249 -3.86 1.76 9.91
C GLN A 249 -2.66 0.89 10.32
N LEU A 250 -1.74 1.39 11.15
CA LEU A 250 -0.57 0.62 11.59
C LEU A 250 -0.96 -0.62 12.39
N VAL A 251 -2.05 -0.56 13.15
CA VAL A 251 -2.49 -1.60 14.10
C VAL A 251 -3.80 -2.27 13.70
N SER A 252 -4.35 -1.91 12.55
CA SER A 252 -5.62 -2.42 12.04
C SER A 252 -5.44 -3.13 10.70
N PRO A 253 -6.29 -4.14 10.40
CA PRO A 253 -6.24 -4.82 9.11
C PRO A 253 -6.46 -3.89 7.93
N VAL A 254 -5.70 -4.08 6.87
CA VAL A 254 -5.96 -3.48 5.56
C VAL A 254 -7.14 -4.19 4.91
N ARG A 255 -8.25 -3.52 4.77
CA ARG A 255 -9.51 -4.04 4.20
C ARG A 255 -9.61 -3.75 2.69
N TYR A 256 -8.54 -4.08 1.93
CA TYR A 256 -8.46 -3.74 0.51
C TYR A 256 -9.62 -4.30 -0.30
N LYS A 257 -9.99 -5.56 -0.07
CA LYS A 257 -11.14 -6.20 -0.71
C LYS A 257 -12.41 -5.39 -0.51
N GLN A 258 -12.71 -5.05 0.75
CA GLN A 258 -13.93 -4.31 1.10
C GLN A 258 -13.91 -2.90 0.50
N CYS A 259 -12.74 -2.23 0.48
CA CYS A 259 -12.59 -0.92 -0.15
C CYS A 259 -12.98 -0.96 -1.64
N VAL A 260 -12.45 -1.92 -2.40
CA VAL A 260 -12.76 -2.06 -3.83
C VAL A 260 -14.23 -2.38 -4.04
N GLN A 261 -14.78 -3.36 -3.30
CA GLN A 261 -16.15 -3.80 -3.45
C GLN A 261 -17.17 -2.70 -3.10
N GLN A 262 -16.88 -1.90 -2.06
CA GLN A 262 -17.76 -0.81 -1.64
C GLN A 262 -17.85 0.32 -2.66
N HIS A 263 -16.76 0.63 -3.36
CA HIS A 263 -16.67 1.80 -4.24
C HIS A 263 -16.68 1.48 -5.73
N GLN A 264 -16.82 0.22 -6.14
CA GLN A 264 -16.74 -0.21 -7.55
C GLN A 264 -17.79 0.43 -8.45
N ASP A 265 -18.98 0.77 -7.93
CA ASP A 265 -20.06 1.34 -8.73
C ASP A 265 -19.93 2.86 -8.95
N GLU A 266 -19.00 3.49 -8.26
CA GLU A 266 -18.70 4.91 -8.40
C GLU A 266 -17.82 5.20 -9.63
N VAL A 267 -17.16 4.19 -10.18
CA VAL A 267 -16.20 4.32 -11.28
C VAL A 267 -16.55 3.41 -12.45
N ASP A 268 -16.04 3.77 -13.60
CA ASP A 268 -16.13 2.96 -14.82
C ASP A 268 -14.86 2.09 -14.96
N VAL A 269 -13.73 2.56 -14.39
CA VAL A 269 -12.43 1.91 -14.48
C VAL A 269 -11.56 2.27 -13.28
N TRP A 270 -10.74 1.32 -12.82
CA TRP A 270 -9.65 1.53 -11.88
C TRP A 270 -8.33 1.74 -12.63
N VAL A 271 -7.43 2.54 -12.09
CA VAL A 271 -6.08 2.72 -12.65
C VAL A 271 -5.05 2.49 -11.57
N GLU A 272 -4.29 1.41 -11.67
CA GLU A 272 -3.12 1.18 -10.80
C GLU A 272 -1.98 2.07 -11.27
N CYS A 273 -1.57 3.01 -10.41
CA CYS A 273 -0.44 3.91 -10.65
C CYS A 273 0.75 3.48 -9.80
N GLY A 274 1.84 3.08 -10.46
CA GLY A 274 3.04 2.56 -9.81
C GLY A 274 3.63 1.38 -10.55
N HIS A 275 4.70 0.82 -9.99
CA HIS A 275 5.39 -0.31 -10.62
C HIS A 275 4.63 -1.63 -10.45
N GLY A 276 4.64 -2.45 -11.51
CA GLY A 276 4.00 -3.76 -11.50
C GLY A 276 2.49 -3.72 -11.75
N SER A 277 1.79 -4.76 -11.34
CA SER A 277 0.34 -4.94 -11.56
C SER A 277 -0.30 -5.76 -10.44
N VAL A 278 0.15 -5.55 -9.20
CA VAL A 278 -0.29 -6.33 -8.03
C VAL A 278 -1.76 -6.09 -7.75
N LEU A 279 -2.17 -4.81 -7.70
CA LEU A 279 -3.55 -4.45 -7.40
C LEU A 279 -4.50 -4.76 -8.57
N ARG A 280 -4.03 -4.64 -9.81
CA ARG A 280 -4.76 -5.11 -11.00
C ARG A 280 -5.07 -6.61 -10.89
N GLY A 281 -4.10 -7.39 -10.43
CA GLY A 281 -4.27 -8.82 -10.17
C GLY A 281 -5.26 -9.14 -9.04
N LEU A 282 -5.32 -8.33 -7.99
CA LEU A 282 -6.32 -8.43 -6.93
C LEU A 282 -7.70 -8.00 -7.44
N ASN A 283 -7.79 -6.84 -8.08
CA ASN A 283 -9.05 -6.27 -8.57
C ASN A 283 -9.76 -7.18 -9.58
N SER A 284 -9.01 -7.90 -10.42
CA SER A 284 -9.60 -8.88 -11.36
C SER A 284 -10.45 -9.97 -10.70
N ARG A 285 -10.29 -10.16 -9.37
CA ARG A 285 -11.04 -11.12 -8.56
C ARG A 285 -12.10 -10.44 -7.67
N LEU A 286 -12.10 -9.11 -7.60
CA LEU A 286 -12.94 -8.34 -6.67
C LEU A 286 -14.08 -7.60 -7.39
N THR A 287 -13.88 -7.24 -8.64
CA THR A 287 -14.82 -6.41 -9.41
C THR A 287 -14.81 -6.78 -10.88
N ALA A 288 -15.96 -6.61 -11.53
CA ALA A 288 -16.07 -6.72 -12.98
C ALA A 288 -15.55 -5.48 -13.72
N LYS A 289 -15.27 -4.38 -13.00
CA LYS A 289 -14.72 -3.17 -13.60
C LYS A 289 -13.27 -3.40 -14.02
N PRO A 290 -12.85 -2.96 -15.21
CA PRO A 290 -11.46 -3.11 -15.63
C PRO A 290 -10.50 -2.35 -14.72
N THR A 291 -9.31 -2.88 -14.52
CA THR A 291 -8.20 -2.16 -13.90
C THR A 291 -7.10 -2.01 -14.93
N LEU A 292 -6.80 -0.76 -15.28
CA LEU A 292 -5.68 -0.36 -16.12
C LEU A 292 -4.43 -0.16 -15.26
N ASN A 293 -3.29 0.08 -15.90
CA ASN A 293 -2.03 0.28 -15.17
C ASN A 293 -1.24 1.43 -15.82
N VAL A 294 -0.56 2.22 -15.00
CA VAL A 294 0.42 3.22 -15.41
C VAL A 294 1.72 2.97 -14.65
N SER A 295 2.66 2.30 -15.28
CA SER A 295 4.00 2.00 -14.76
C SER A 295 5.12 2.53 -15.64
N ASP A 296 4.81 2.83 -16.90
CA ASP A 296 5.72 3.27 -17.95
C ASP A 296 4.96 4.00 -19.07
N SER A 297 5.69 4.50 -20.08
CA SER A 297 5.13 5.23 -21.22
C SER A 297 4.16 4.39 -22.07
N ALA A 298 4.39 3.09 -22.18
CA ALA A 298 3.55 2.20 -22.98
C ALA A 298 2.19 1.97 -22.30
N THR A 299 2.20 1.63 -21.02
CA THR A 299 0.99 1.44 -20.22
C THR A 299 0.22 2.74 -20.00
N LEU A 300 0.90 3.88 -19.89
CA LEU A 300 0.28 5.20 -19.89
C LEU A 300 -0.52 5.45 -21.20
N LYS A 301 0.11 5.21 -22.36
CA LYS A 301 -0.53 5.39 -23.66
C LYS A 301 -1.78 4.51 -23.80
N GLU A 302 -1.70 3.25 -23.37
CA GLU A 302 -2.83 2.34 -23.38
C GLU A 302 -3.96 2.85 -22.48
N THR A 303 -3.63 3.29 -21.26
CA THR A 303 -4.57 3.85 -20.29
C THR A 303 -5.26 5.11 -20.83
N LEU A 304 -4.50 6.05 -21.42
CA LEU A 304 -5.05 7.28 -22.02
C LEU A 304 -6.03 6.97 -23.14
N ASN A 305 -5.71 6.00 -24.01
CA ASN A 305 -6.61 5.61 -25.10
C ASN A 305 -7.94 5.05 -24.55
N ARG A 306 -7.89 4.28 -23.47
CA ARG A 306 -9.10 3.72 -22.85
C ARG A 306 -9.92 4.76 -22.10
N LEU A 307 -9.31 5.76 -21.48
CA LEU A 307 -10.02 6.84 -20.77
C LEU A 307 -10.76 7.79 -21.73
N LYS A 308 -10.25 7.94 -22.96
CA LYS A 308 -10.85 8.82 -23.98
C LYS A 308 -12.08 8.20 -24.66
N GLY A 309 -12.20 6.92 -24.66
CA GLY A 309 -13.27 6.31 -25.37
C GLY A 309 -13.83 5.18 -25.35
#